data_c71b49b0c4d852c177a95d4ebb9568ee
#
_entry.id   c71b49b0c4d852c177a95d4ebb9568ee
#
_cell.length_a   1.000
_cell.length_b   1.000
_cell.length_c   1.000
_cell.angle_alpha   90.00
_cell.angle_beta   90.00
_cell.angle_gamma   90.00
#
_symmetry.space_group_name_H-M   'P 1'
#
loop_
_entity.id
_entity.type
_entity.pdbx_description
1 polymer ?
#
loop_
_entity_poly.entity_id
_entity_poly.type
_entity_poly.pdbx_seq_one_letter_code
_entity_poly.pdbx_strand_id
1 'polypeptide(L)'
;MSHLSVAKFGGTSVANYSAMQACAKIVIADPNTRVVVLSASAGVTNLLVALANGLEAEERVKLIGEVRQIQENILNELKDDSRVRPIIEKYLENITALSEAASLATSLALTDEIISQGEMMSTQIFIEVLRELQASATWVDVRTLVATNDNFGKAAPDDAQTQANCNNLLKPLIDRGELVITQGFIGREPGGKTTTLGRGGSDYSAALLAEVLNAKDVLIWTDVAGIYTTDPRVVPNAQRIDTMSFAEAAEMATFGAKVLHPATLLPAVRSNIPVYVGSSKAPEAGGTWVTRDPQPRPTFRAIALRRDQTLLTLSSLSMLHAQGFLANVFTILAKYKISVDTITTSEVSIALTLDKTGSASSGVELLSPELLEELSQYCTVKVDTGLSLVALIGNDLHLASGVAKRIFDTLEGYNIRMISYGASTNNICMLAMSDKADDVVRSLHKSLFE
;
A
#
# COMPACT_ATOMS: atom_id res chain seq x y z
N MET A 1 26.01 -16.81 -5.19
CA MET A 1 24.85 -16.03 -4.77
C MET A 1 23.94 -15.91 -5.96
N SER A 2 22.66 -16.23 -5.83
CA SER A 2 21.74 -16.13 -6.97
C SER A 2 21.61 -14.66 -7.38
N HIS A 3 21.74 -14.38 -8.66
CA HIS A 3 21.46 -13.05 -9.22
C HIS A 3 19.95 -12.84 -9.49
N LEU A 4 19.11 -13.58 -8.75
CA LEU A 4 17.65 -13.58 -8.93
C LEU A 4 17.04 -12.28 -8.44
N SER A 5 16.24 -11.64 -9.29
CA SER A 5 15.37 -10.52 -8.96
C SER A 5 13.90 -10.94 -9.03
N VAL A 6 13.09 -10.40 -8.13
CA VAL A 6 11.61 -10.51 -8.16
C VAL A 6 11.06 -9.15 -8.57
N ALA A 7 10.35 -9.10 -9.71
CA ALA A 7 9.71 -7.88 -10.19
C ALA A 7 8.22 -7.88 -9.86
N LYS A 8 7.68 -6.74 -9.41
CA LYS A 8 6.24 -6.55 -9.21
C LYS A 8 5.75 -5.37 -10.04
N PHE A 9 4.62 -5.56 -10.71
CA PHE A 9 3.95 -4.48 -11.43
C PHE A 9 2.57 -4.19 -10.84
N GLY A 10 2.31 -2.90 -10.57
CA GLY A 10 1.04 -2.44 -10.05
C GLY A 10 -0.07 -2.39 -11.11
N GLY A 11 -1.31 -2.18 -10.67
CA GLY A 11 -2.47 -2.18 -11.56
C GLY A 11 -2.40 -1.16 -12.71
N THR A 12 -1.83 0.01 -12.48
CA THR A 12 -1.60 1.03 -13.53
C THR A 12 -0.58 0.58 -14.57
N SER A 13 0.37 -0.27 -14.17
CA SER A 13 1.38 -0.87 -15.07
C SER A 13 0.82 -1.98 -15.95
N VAL A 14 -0.35 -2.53 -15.62
CA VAL A 14 -1.05 -3.58 -16.38
C VAL A 14 -2.48 -3.13 -16.76
N ALA A 15 -2.70 -1.82 -16.85
CA ALA A 15 -4.01 -1.24 -17.11
C ALA A 15 -4.55 -1.47 -18.53
N ASN A 16 -3.66 -1.63 -19.50
CA ASN A 16 -3.97 -1.84 -20.93
C ASN A 16 -2.83 -2.56 -21.63
N TYR A 17 -3.04 -2.95 -22.86
CA TYR A 17 -2.07 -3.69 -23.67
C TYR A 17 -0.72 -2.95 -23.81
N SER A 18 -0.73 -1.65 -24.10
CA SER A 18 0.50 -0.85 -24.25
C SER A 18 1.32 -0.82 -22.93
N ALA A 19 0.65 -0.68 -21.79
CA ALA A 19 1.30 -0.73 -20.48
C ALA A 19 1.88 -2.13 -20.19
N MET A 20 1.14 -3.20 -20.50
CA MET A 20 1.62 -4.58 -20.37
C MET A 20 2.84 -4.84 -21.26
N GLN A 21 2.83 -4.33 -22.50
CA GLN A 21 3.99 -4.44 -23.40
C GLN A 21 5.23 -3.72 -22.83
N ALA A 22 5.05 -2.54 -22.25
CA ALA A 22 6.15 -1.82 -21.60
C ALA A 22 6.74 -2.64 -20.44
N CYS A 23 5.89 -3.20 -19.59
CA CYS A 23 6.30 -4.09 -18.50
C CYS A 23 7.02 -5.35 -19.01
N ALA A 24 6.49 -5.99 -20.04
CA ALA A 24 7.11 -7.16 -20.65
C ALA A 24 8.52 -6.86 -21.20
N LYS A 25 8.70 -5.69 -21.82
CA LYS A 25 10.03 -5.24 -22.28
C LYS A 25 11.00 -5.02 -21.13
N ILE A 26 10.56 -4.46 -20.00
CA ILE A 26 11.38 -4.32 -18.78
C ILE A 26 11.85 -5.69 -18.30
N VAL A 27 10.93 -6.65 -18.22
CA VAL A 27 11.24 -8.03 -17.78
C VAL A 27 12.23 -8.71 -18.71
N ILE A 28 12.02 -8.60 -20.02
CA ILE A 28 12.89 -9.22 -21.03
C ILE A 28 14.29 -8.60 -21.03
N ALA A 29 14.39 -7.30 -20.75
CA ALA A 29 15.66 -6.58 -20.74
C ALA A 29 16.57 -6.95 -19.54
N ASP A 30 16.01 -7.46 -18.44
CA ASP A 30 16.77 -7.89 -17.27
C ASP A 30 16.74 -9.42 -17.12
N PRO A 31 17.81 -10.12 -17.53
CA PRO A 31 17.89 -11.58 -17.42
C PRO A 31 17.92 -12.10 -15.97
N ASN A 32 18.10 -11.24 -14.98
CA ASN A 32 18.07 -11.63 -13.57
C ASN A 32 16.63 -11.70 -13.03
N THR A 33 15.70 -11.02 -13.65
CA THR A 33 14.28 -11.11 -13.28
C THR A 33 13.74 -12.49 -13.64
N ARG A 34 13.42 -13.30 -12.63
CA ARG A 34 12.93 -14.68 -12.78
C ARG A 34 11.51 -14.88 -12.27
N VAL A 35 11.03 -14.01 -11.39
CA VAL A 35 9.66 -14.03 -10.89
C VAL A 35 9.03 -12.68 -11.12
N VAL A 36 7.85 -12.67 -11.73
CA VAL A 36 7.03 -11.47 -11.95
C VAL A 36 5.71 -11.63 -11.23
N VAL A 37 5.43 -10.70 -10.35
CA VAL A 37 4.21 -10.60 -9.55
C VAL A 37 3.32 -9.49 -10.10
N LEU A 38 2.10 -9.80 -10.50
CA LEU A 38 1.17 -8.83 -11.06
C LEU A 38 -0.02 -8.56 -10.15
N SER A 39 -0.45 -7.32 -10.13
CA SER A 39 -1.76 -6.91 -9.61
C SER A 39 -2.84 -7.07 -10.67
N ALA A 40 -4.11 -6.98 -10.29
CA ALA A 40 -5.22 -6.81 -11.23
C ALA A 40 -5.05 -5.54 -12.09
N SER A 41 -5.58 -5.52 -13.29
CA SER A 41 -5.60 -4.33 -14.15
C SER A 41 -6.33 -3.17 -13.45
N ALA A 42 -5.88 -1.93 -13.70
CA ALA A 42 -6.42 -0.74 -13.04
C ALA A 42 -7.95 -0.67 -13.12
N GLY A 43 -8.59 -0.38 -11.98
CA GLY A 43 -10.04 -0.28 -11.84
C GLY A 43 -10.73 -1.62 -11.53
N VAL A 44 -10.18 -2.76 -11.95
CA VAL A 44 -10.82 -4.07 -11.80
C VAL A 44 -11.07 -4.42 -10.34
N THR A 45 -10.08 -4.26 -9.46
CA THR A 45 -10.23 -4.57 -8.03
C THR A 45 -11.38 -3.81 -7.38
N ASN A 46 -11.56 -2.52 -7.69
CA ASN A 46 -12.65 -1.72 -7.13
C ASN A 46 -14.04 -2.22 -7.60
N LEU A 47 -14.16 -2.61 -8.87
CA LEU A 47 -15.40 -3.20 -9.41
C LEU A 47 -15.71 -4.55 -8.73
N LEU A 48 -14.70 -5.39 -8.53
CA LEU A 48 -14.86 -6.68 -7.87
C LEU A 48 -15.22 -6.53 -6.38
N VAL A 49 -14.63 -5.56 -5.68
CA VAL A 49 -15.04 -5.20 -4.30
C VAL A 49 -16.48 -4.77 -4.23
N ALA A 50 -16.94 -3.93 -5.17
CA ALA A 50 -18.34 -3.52 -5.24
C ALA A 50 -19.26 -4.72 -5.49
N LEU A 51 -18.91 -5.62 -6.42
CA LEU A 51 -19.66 -6.85 -6.70
C LEU A 51 -19.76 -7.78 -5.49
N ALA A 52 -18.73 -7.83 -4.65
CA ALA A 52 -18.71 -8.65 -3.44
C ALA A 52 -19.63 -8.14 -2.31
N ASN A 53 -20.13 -6.90 -2.41
CA ASN A 53 -21.03 -6.30 -1.43
C ASN A 53 -22.53 -6.71 -1.60
N GLY A 54 -22.86 -7.59 -2.54
CA GLY A 54 -24.22 -8.13 -2.68
C GLY A 54 -25.18 -7.17 -3.38
N LEU A 55 -24.79 -6.69 -4.57
CA LEU A 55 -25.57 -5.75 -5.36
C LEU A 55 -26.83 -6.34 -6.00
N GLU A 56 -27.82 -5.49 -6.28
CA GLU A 56 -28.99 -5.83 -7.07
C GLU A 56 -28.63 -6.21 -8.51
N ALA A 57 -29.50 -6.99 -9.17
CA ALA A 57 -29.20 -7.62 -10.46
C ALA A 57 -28.79 -6.62 -11.55
N GLU A 58 -29.46 -5.48 -11.67
CA GLU A 58 -29.17 -4.48 -12.69
C GLU A 58 -27.79 -3.86 -12.52
N GLU A 59 -27.44 -3.47 -11.29
CA GLU A 59 -26.13 -2.89 -10.98
C GLU A 59 -25.01 -3.91 -11.11
N ARG A 60 -25.27 -5.17 -10.68
CA ARG A 60 -24.34 -6.27 -10.85
C ARG A 60 -23.99 -6.54 -12.30
N VAL A 61 -25.00 -6.64 -13.19
CA VAL A 61 -24.80 -6.81 -14.64
C VAL A 61 -23.97 -5.67 -15.23
N LYS A 62 -24.25 -4.42 -14.83
CA LYS A 62 -23.51 -3.25 -15.27
C LYS A 62 -22.02 -3.37 -14.87
N LEU A 63 -21.71 -3.63 -13.60
CA LEU A 63 -20.32 -3.70 -13.13
C LEU A 63 -19.56 -4.90 -13.74
N ILE A 64 -20.20 -6.05 -13.94
CA ILE A 64 -19.60 -7.18 -14.67
C ILE A 64 -19.30 -6.75 -16.12
N GLY A 65 -20.19 -6.00 -16.76
CA GLY A 65 -19.97 -5.42 -18.08
C GLY A 65 -18.76 -4.49 -18.11
N GLU A 66 -18.55 -3.67 -17.07
CA GLU A 66 -17.37 -2.80 -16.96
C GLU A 66 -16.07 -3.61 -16.78
N VAL A 67 -16.07 -4.66 -15.94
CA VAL A 67 -14.92 -5.58 -15.82
C VAL A 67 -14.63 -6.23 -17.17
N ARG A 68 -15.65 -6.77 -17.87
CA ARG A 68 -15.54 -7.35 -19.20
C ARG A 68 -14.91 -6.35 -20.18
N GLN A 69 -15.41 -5.13 -20.23
CA GLN A 69 -14.93 -4.09 -21.13
C GLN A 69 -13.45 -3.79 -20.94
N ILE A 70 -12.98 -3.75 -19.67
CA ILE A 70 -11.55 -3.53 -19.38
C ILE A 70 -10.72 -4.68 -19.97
N GLN A 71 -11.14 -5.94 -19.79
CA GLN A 71 -10.41 -7.08 -20.31
C GLN A 71 -10.46 -7.16 -21.84
N GLU A 72 -11.63 -6.92 -22.43
CA GLU A 72 -11.79 -6.92 -23.90
C GLU A 72 -10.94 -5.85 -24.57
N ASN A 73 -10.82 -4.67 -23.99
CA ASN A 73 -9.95 -3.61 -24.51
C ASN A 73 -8.49 -4.07 -24.59
N ILE A 74 -8.03 -4.94 -23.67
CA ILE A 74 -6.67 -5.49 -23.72
C ILE A 74 -6.59 -6.63 -24.73
N LEU A 75 -7.56 -7.56 -24.69
CA LEU A 75 -7.58 -8.74 -25.57
C LEU A 75 -7.64 -8.36 -27.04
N ASN A 76 -8.43 -7.35 -27.40
CA ASN A 76 -8.61 -6.92 -28.78
C ASN A 76 -7.36 -6.28 -29.39
N GLU A 77 -6.38 -5.88 -28.58
CA GLU A 77 -5.09 -5.37 -29.05
C GLU A 77 -4.03 -6.49 -29.21
N LEU A 78 -4.29 -7.71 -28.68
CA LEU A 78 -3.44 -8.87 -28.91
C LEU A 78 -3.49 -9.31 -30.37
N LYS A 79 -2.37 -9.76 -30.91
CA LYS A 79 -2.28 -10.31 -32.27
C LYS A 79 -3.04 -11.64 -32.40
N ASP A 80 -3.01 -12.45 -31.34
CA ASP A 80 -3.75 -13.70 -31.22
C ASP A 80 -4.20 -13.91 -29.79
N ASP A 81 -5.48 -13.74 -29.54
CA ASP A 81 -6.12 -13.94 -28.24
C ASP A 81 -6.82 -15.29 -28.08
N SER A 82 -6.76 -16.14 -29.13
CA SER A 82 -7.52 -17.40 -29.22
C SER A 82 -7.28 -18.34 -28.03
N ARG A 83 -6.10 -18.27 -27.39
CA ARG A 83 -5.74 -19.09 -26.25
C ARG A 83 -6.22 -18.50 -24.92
N VAL A 84 -6.10 -17.18 -24.75
CA VAL A 84 -6.39 -16.53 -23.48
C VAL A 84 -7.86 -16.10 -23.36
N ARG A 85 -8.51 -15.72 -24.45
CA ARG A 85 -9.91 -15.30 -24.44
C ARG A 85 -10.85 -16.33 -23.77
N PRO A 86 -10.80 -17.64 -24.07
CA PRO A 86 -11.64 -18.62 -23.38
C PRO A 86 -11.36 -18.71 -21.87
N ILE A 87 -10.11 -18.47 -21.48
CA ILE A 87 -9.72 -18.45 -20.05
C ILE A 87 -10.32 -17.24 -19.35
N ILE A 88 -10.25 -16.07 -19.97
CA ILE A 88 -10.83 -14.83 -19.42
C ILE A 88 -12.36 -14.94 -19.33
N GLU A 89 -13.01 -15.48 -20.36
CA GLU A 89 -14.47 -15.71 -20.32
C GLU A 89 -14.86 -16.59 -19.13
N LYS A 90 -14.10 -17.65 -18.85
CA LYS A 90 -14.36 -18.51 -17.69
C LYS A 90 -14.22 -17.76 -16.36
N TYR A 91 -13.26 -16.83 -16.22
CA TYR A 91 -13.17 -15.99 -15.03
C TYR A 91 -14.35 -15.03 -14.92
N LEU A 92 -14.83 -14.46 -16.03
CA LEU A 92 -16.02 -13.59 -16.06
C LEU A 92 -17.31 -14.37 -15.69
N GLU A 93 -17.44 -15.62 -16.15
CA GLU A 93 -18.52 -16.51 -15.74
C GLU A 93 -18.46 -16.82 -14.24
N ASN A 94 -17.26 -17.08 -13.70
CA ASN A 94 -17.06 -17.26 -12.26
C ASN A 94 -17.44 -16.02 -11.46
N ILE A 95 -17.02 -14.82 -11.89
CA ILE A 95 -17.38 -13.55 -11.26
C ILE A 95 -18.92 -13.40 -11.25
N THR A 96 -19.59 -13.75 -12.35
CA THR A 96 -21.06 -13.69 -12.43
C THR A 96 -21.71 -14.59 -11.38
N ALA A 97 -21.33 -15.87 -11.35
CA ALA A 97 -21.88 -16.84 -10.40
C ALA A 97 -21.59 -16.46 -8.93
N LEU A 98 -20.35 -16.04 -8.63
CA LEU A 98 -19.96 -15.64 -7.29
C LEU A 98 -20.66 -14.34 -6.83
N SER A 99 -20.86 -13.39 -7.73
CA SER A 99 -21.58 -12.15 -7.41
C SER A 99 -23.09 -12.38 -7.23
N GLU A 100 -23.66 -13.37 -7.91
CA GLU A 100 -25.03 -13.85 -7.63
C GLU A 100 -25.11 -14.46 -6.24
N ALA A 101 -24.15 -15.30 -5.86
CA ALA A 101 -24.09 -15.84 -4.50
C ALA A 101 -23.96 -14.73 -3.45
N ALA A 102 -23.13 -13.70 -3.71
CA ALA A 102 -22.97 -12.55 -2.83
C ALA A 102 -24.25 -11.72 -2.66
N SER A 103 -25.13 -11.66 -3.67
CA SER A 103 -26.42 -10.98 -3.56
C SER A 103 -27.41 -11.70 -2.61
N LEU A 104 -27.19 -12.98 -2.38
CA LEU A 104 -28.00 -13.76 -1.44
C LEU A 104 -27.41 -13.72 -0.02
N ALA A 105 -26.10 -13.85 0.09
CA ALA A 105 -25.37 -13.79 1.36
C ALA A 105 -23.90 -13.40 1.13
N THR A 106 -23.43 -12.37 1.81
CA THR A 106 -22.03 -11.95 1.78
C THR A 106 -21.20 -12.68 2.84
N SER A 107 -19.94 -12.94 2.54
CA SER A 107 -18.94 -13.39 3.50
C SER A 107 -17.55 -12.94 3.07
N LEU A 108 -16.63 -12.77 4.02
CA LEU A 108 -15.26 -12.38 3.70
C LEU A 108 -14.56 -13.41 2.78
N ALA A 109 -14.83 -14.70 2.95
CA ALA A 109 -14.30 -15.75 2.08
C ALA A 109 -14.81 -15.62 0.63
N LEU A 110 -16.09 -15.31 0.45
CA LEU A 110 -16.66 -15.05 -0.87
C LEU A 110 -16.11 -13.78 -1.49
N THR A 111 -15.92 -12.75 -0.68
CA THR A 111 -15.27 -11.49 -1.09
C THR A 111 -13.85 -11.74 -1.62
N ASP A 112 -13.04 -12.50 -0.88
CA ASP A 112 -11.67 -12.85 -1.29
C ASP A 112 -11.66 -13.63 -2.61
N GLU A 113 -12.58 -14.59 -2.78
CA GLU A 113 -12.68 -15.37 -4.03
C GLU A 113 -13.05 -14.48 -5.22
N ILE A 114 -14.02 -13.55 -5.08
CA ILE A 114 -14.42 -12.60 -6.14
C ILE A 114 -13.26 -11.69 -6.51
N ILE A 115 -12.62 -11.07 -5.51
CA ILE A 115 -11.56 -10.09 -5.75
C ILE A 115 -10.35 -10.75 -6.42
N SER A 116 -10.01 -11.97 -6.06
CA SER A 116 -8.87 -12.72 -6.62
C SER A 116 -8.91 -12.89 -8.13
N GLN A 117 -10.12 -12.87 -8.73
CA GLN A 117 -10.27 -13.07 -10.18
C GLN A 117 -9.56 -11.99 -11.00
N GLY A 118 -9.36 -10.80 -10.42
CA GLY A 118 -8.65 -9.69 -11.09
C GLY A 118 -7.19 -10.03 -11.40
N GLU A 119 -6.44 -10.52 -10.41
CA GLU A 119 -5.05 -10.94 -10.56
C GLU A 119 -4.92 -12.20 -11.41
N MET A 120 -5.90 -13.10 -11.33
CA MET A 120 -5.94 -14.29 -12.19
C MET A 120 -6.04 -13.89 -13.66
N MET A 121 -6.92 -12.94 -14.01
CA MET A 121 -7.07 -12.48 -15.40
C MET A 121 -5.83 -11.75 -15.92
N SER A 122 -5.30 -10.78 -15.15
CA SER A 122 -4.18 -9.96 -15.60
C SER A 122 -2.92 -10.80 -15.90
N THR A 123 -2.64 -11.82 -15.08
CA THR A 123 -1.48 -12.69 -15.26
C THR A 123 -1.61 -13.60 -16.47
N GLN A 124 -2.82 -14.09 -16.80
CA GLN A 124 -3.07 -14.88 -17.99
C GLN A 124 -2.86 -14.07 -19.28
N ILE A 125 -3.37 -12.83 -19.30
CA ILE A 125 -3.17 -11.93 -20.45
C ILE A 125 -1.69 -11.58 -20.60
N PHE A 126 -0.98 -11.32 -19.50
CA PHE A 126 0.44 -10.96 -19.54
C PHE A 126 1.33 -12.08 -20.15
N ILE A 127 0.98 -13.34 -19.94
CA ILE A 127 1.64 -14.49 -20.61
C ILE A 127 1.54 -14.39 -22.14
N GLU A 128 0.38 -13.98 -22.67
CA GLU A 128 0.22 -13.82 -24.12
C GLU A 128 1.02 -12.63 -24.64
N VAL A 129 1.06 -11.53 -23.90
CA VAL A 129 1.90 -10.37 -24.25
C VAL A 129 3.38 -10.76 -24.32
N LEU A 130 3.88 -11.57 -23.37
CA LEU A 130 5.25 -12.08 -23.40
C LEU A 130 5.48 -13.00 -24.61
N ARG A 131 4.50 -13.86 -24.92
CA ARG A 131 4.57 -14.77 -26.09
C ARG A 131 4.65 -14.01 -27.41
N GLU A 132 3.89 -12.92 -27.55
CA GLU A 132 3.98 -12.04 -28.73
C GLU A 132 5.35 -11.40 -28.90
N LEU A 133 6.04 -11.13 -27.79
CA LEU A 133 7.41 -10.64 -27.76
C LEU A 133 8.46 -11.76 -27.85
N GLN A 134 8.04 -12.98 -28.17
CA GLN A 134 8.88 -14.18 -28.29
C GLN A 134 9.62 -14.56 -27.00
N ALA A 135 9.11 -14.14 -25.85
CA ALA A 135 9.62 -14.52 -24.53
C ALA A 135 8.83 -15.72 -23.99
N SER A 136 9.56 -16.74 -23.55
CA SER A 136 8.95 -17.90 -22.88
C SER A 136 8.79 -17.61 -21.40
N ALA A 137 7.60 -17.88 -20.87
CA ALA A 137 7.30 -17.74 -19.45
C ALA A 137 6.32 -18.83 -18.99
N THR A 138 6.45 -19.22 -17.73
CA THR A 138 5.61 -20.22 -17.08
C THR A 138 4.65 -19.52 -16.13
N TRP A 139 3.35 -19.74 -16.29
CA TRP A 139 2.34 -19.23 -15.35
C TRP A 139 2.22 -20.18 -14.16
N VAL A 140 2.25 -19.63 -12.95
CA VAL A 140 2.10 -20.37 -11.70
C VAL A 140 1.02 -19.72 -10.85
N ASP A 141 0.04 -20.51 -10.40
CA ASP A 141 -0.98 -20.04 -9.47
C ASP A 141 -0.35 -19.81 -8.08
N VAL A 142 -0.31 -18.56 -7.63
CA VAL A 142 0.29 -18.20 -6.35
C VAL A 142 -0.35 -18.89 -5.17
N ARG A 143 -1.62 -19.31 -5.27
CA ARG A 143 -2.33 -20.06 -4.24
C ARG A 143 -1.73 -21.45 -3.99
N THR A 144 -0.92 -21.95 -4.91
CA THR A 144 -0.12 -23.18 -4.71
C THR A 144 1.20 -22.90 -3.98
N LEU A 145 1.61 -21.65 -3.92
CA LEU A 145 2.86 -21.19 -3.31
C LEU A 145 2.60 -20.58 -1.93
N VAL A 146 1.75 -19.58 -1.84
CA VAL A 146 1.50 -18.80 -0.63
C VAL A 146 0.38 -19.44 0.19
N ALA A 147 0.79 -20.13 1.25
CA ALA A 147 -0.13 -20.63 2.28
C ALA A 147 -0.44 -19.51 3.29
N THR A 148 -1.67 -19.47 3.78
CA THR A 148 -2.13 -18.44 4.73
C THR A 148 -3.02 -19.06 5.82
N ASN A 149 -3.30 -18.28 6.86
CA ASN A 149 -4.43 -18.57 7.76
C ASN A 149 -5.78 -18.21 7.08
N ASP A 150 -6.88 -18.43 7.80
CA ASP A 150 -8.27 -18.20 7.37
C ASP A 150 -8.82 -16.81 7.76
N ASN A 151 -7.94 -15.85 8.06
CA ASN A 151 -8.36 -14.48 8.35
C ASN A 151 -8.64 -13.72 7.04
N PHE A 152 -9.77 -14.06 6.39
CA PHE A 152 -10.16 -13.50 5.09
C PHE A 152 -10.16 -11.97 5.08
N GLY A 153 -9.77 -11.38 3.96
CA GLY A 153 -9.59 -9.95 3.76
C GLY A 153 -8.25 -9.40 4.26
N LYS A 154 -7.57 -10.08 5.19
CA LYS A 154 -6.26 -9.71 5.74
C LYS A 154 -5.55 -10.95 6.27
N ALA A 155 -5.41 -11.96 5.44
CA ALA A 155 -4.78 -13.21 5.82
C ALA A 155 -3.26 -13.04 6.07
N ALA A 156 -2.78 -13.74 7.08
CA ALA A 156 -1.36 -13.80 7.39
C ALA A 156 -0.74 -15.04 6.72
N PRO A 157 0.37 -14.89 5.98
CA PRO A 157 1.08 -16.02 5.43
C PRO A 157 1.64 -16.97 6.50
N ASP A 158 1.62 -18.26 6.18
CA ASP A 158 2.40 -19.28 6.87
C ASP A 158 3.78 -19.37 6.19
N ASP A 159 4.77 -18.75 6.81
CA ASP A 159 6.11 -18.66 6.24
C ASP A 159 6.74 -20.05 6.01
N ALA A 160 6.55 -20.99 6.93
CA ALA A 160 7.14 -22.34 6.83
C ALA A 160 6.51 -23.15 5.68
N GLN A 161 5.17 -23.13 5.57
CA GLN A 161 4.48 -23.83 4.50
C GLN A 161 4.73 -23.17 3.14
N THR A 162 4.77 -21.84 3.10
CA THR A 162 5.10 -21.08 1.87
C THR A 162 6.52 -21.40 1.41
N GLN A 163 7.49 -21.46 2.32
CA GLN A 163 8.87 -21.86 2.01
C GLN A 163 8.92 -23.29 1.41
N ALA A 164 8.21 -24.24 2.03
CA ALA A 164 8.14 -25.62 1.54
C ALA A 164 7.53 -25.71 0.15
N ASN A 165 6.40 -25.03 -0.09
CA ASN A 165 5.73 -24.99 -1.38
C ASN A 165 6.65 -24.39 -2.47
N CYS A 166 7.28 -23.26 -2.19
CA CYS A 166 8.19 -22.60 -3.13
C CYS A 166 9.42 -23.46 -3.45
N ASN A 167 10.00 -24.16 -2.46
CA ASN A 167 11.11 -25.08 -2.68
C ASN A 167 10.71 -26.22 -3.62
N ASN A 168 9.48 -26.72 -3.51
CA ASN A 168 9.00 -27.85 -4.30
C ASN A 168 8.51 -27.47 -5.70
N LEU A 169 7.86 -26.30 -5.84
CA LEU A 169 7.16 -25.92 -7.06
C LEU A 169 7.86 -24.79 -7.83
N LEU A 170 8.31 -23.75 -7.13
CA LEU A 170 8.84 -22.54 -7.76
C LEU A 170 10.35 -22.64 -8.04
N LYS A 171 11.12 -23.08 -7.05
CA LYS A 171 12.58 -23.17 -7.16
C LYS A 171 13.05 -24.06 -8.32
N PRO A 172 12.46 -25.24 -8.61
CA PRO A 172 12.86 -26.05 -9.75
C PRO A 172 12.66 -25.39 -11.12
N LEU A 173 11.62 -24.50 -11.25
CA LEU A 173 11.39 -23.72 -12.47
C LEU A 173 12.51 -22.69 -12.64
N ILE A 174 12.84 -21.98 -11.59
CA ILE A 174 13.90 -20.96 -11.57
C ILE A 174 15.27 -21.59 -11.84
N ASP A 175 15.58 -22.72 -11.22
CA ASP A 175 16.85 -23.44 -11.41
C ASP A 175 17.05 -23.90 -12.88
N ARG A 176 15.95 -24.10 -13.63
CA ARG A 176 15.97 -24.33 -15.10
C ARG A 176 16.07 -23.04 -15.91
N GLY A 177 16.11 -21.88 -15.28
CA GLY A 177 16.17 -20.58 -15.94
C GLY A 177 14.83 -20.08 -16.48
N GLU A 178 13.71 -20.65 -16.05
CA GLU A 178 12.39 -20.22 -16.47
C GLU A 178 12.03 -18.84 -15.87
N LEU A 179 11.32 -18.04 -16.67
CA LEU A 179 10.63 -16.84 -16.20
C LEU A 179 9.25 -17.24 -15.68
N VAL A 180 8.96 -16.96 -14.42
CA VAL A 180 7.68 -17.29 -13.77
C VAL A 180 6.81 -16.06 -13.64
N ILE A 181 5.56 -16.14 -14.08
CA ILE A 181 4.53 -15.12 -13.92
C ILE A 181 3.51 -15.62 -12.91
N THR A 182 3.23 -14.83 -11.89
CA THR A 182 2.30 -15.19 -10.82
C THR A 182 1.51 -13.99 -10.31
N GLN A 183 0.46 -14.25 -9.54
CA GLN A 183 -0.41 -13.25 -8.96
C GLN A 183 0.23 -12.66 -7.70
N GLY A 184 -0.03 -11.38 -7.44
CA GLY A 184 0.15 -10.81 -6.12
C GLY A 184 -1.13 -10.86 -5.29
N PHE A 185 -1.09 -10.38 -4.05
CA PHE A 185 -2.24 -10.09 -3.21
C PHE A 185 -2.99 -11.30 -2.64
N ILE A 186 -2.95 -12.48 -3.27
CA ILE A 186 -3.75 -13.65 -2.92
C ILE A 186 -2.90 -14.81 -2.39
N GLY A 187 -3.52 -15.68 -1.62
CA GLY A 187 -2.98 -16.92 -1.10
C GLY A 187 -4.09 -17.96 -0.89
N ARG A 188 -3.81 -19.00 -0.12
CA ARG A 188 -4.75 -20.09 0.12
C ARG A 188 -4.66 -20.58 1.56
N GLU A 189 -5.80 -20.70 2.23
CA GLU A 189 -5.88 -21.30 3.57
C GLU A 189 -5.93 -22.84 3.49
N PRO A 190 -5.70 -23.57 4.61
CA PRO A 190 -5.57 -25.04 4.60
C PRO A 190 -6.81 -25.79 4.09
N GLY A 191 -8.02 -25.22 4.22
CA GLY A 191 -9.27 -25.82 3.71
C GLY A 191 -9.45 -25.63 2.20
N GLY A 192 -8.53 -24.93 1.53
CA GLY A 192 -8.49 -24.77 0.08
C GLY A 192 -9.18 -23.52 -0.46
N LYS A 193 -9.66 -22.61 0.38
CA LYS A 193 -10.28 -21.36 -0.05
C LYS A 193 -9.24 -20.31 -0.34
N THR A 194 -9.51 -19.46 -1.32
CA THR A 194 -8.68 -18.29 -1.64
C THR A 194 -8.76 -17.26 -0.51
N THR A 195 -7.64 -16.67 -0.19
CA THR A 195 -7.50 -15.59 0.80
C THR A 195 -6.84 -14.37 0.17
N THR A 196 -7.06 -13.18 0.74
CA THR A 196 -6.36 -11.96 0.35
C THR A 196 -5.49 -11.43 1.48
N LEU A 197 -4.34 -10.84 1.12
CA LEU A 197 -3.33 -10.35 2.07
C LEU A 197 -3.60 -8.91 2.55
N GLY A 198 -4.70 -8.32 2.11
CA GLY A 198 -5.06 -6.95 2.44
C GLY A 198 -4.30 -5.88 1.66
N ARG A 199 -4.37 -4.63 2.11
CA ARG A 199 -3.79 -3.48 1.41
C ARG A 199 -2.29 -3.66 1.15
N GLY A 200 -1.85 -3.40 -0.08
CA GLY A 200 -0.45 -3.58 -0.51
C GLY A 200 -0.04 -5.04 -0.68
N GLY A 201 -1.00 -5.97 -0.69
CA GLY A 201 -0.74 -7.41 -0.73
C GLY A 201 0.10 -7.87 -1.92
N SER A 202 0.07 -7.20 -3.08
CA SER A 202 0.94 -7.56 -4.21
C SER A 202 2.41 -7.22 -3.97
N ASP A 203 2.71 -6.09 -3.29
CA ASP A 203 4.07 -5.74 -2.88
C ASP A 203 4.55 -6.73 -1.81
N TYR A 204 3.65 -7.08 -0.86
CA TYR A 204 3.94 -8.10 0.15
C TYR A 204 4.25 -9.46 -0.48
N SER A 205 3.46 -9.91 -1.47
CA SER A 205 3.70 -11.16 -2.20
C SER A 205 5.07 -11.17 -2.86
N ALA A 206 5.46 -10.07 -3.52
CA ALA A 206 6.78 -9.96 -4.15
C ALA A 206 7.91 -10.03 -3.13
N ALA A 207 7.79 -9.32 -2.00
CA ALA A 207 8.77 -9.34 -0.93
C ALA A 207 8.87 -10.73 -0.26
N LEU A 208 7.73 -11.41 -0.04
CA LEU A 208 7.67 -12.76 0.51
C LEU A 208 8.33 -13.79 -0.42
N LEU A 209 8.02 -13.76 -1.71
CA LEU A 209 8.65 -14.65 -2.69
C LEU A 209 10.16 -14.36 -2.82
N ALA A 210 10.56 -13.09 -2.76
CA ALA A 210 11.97 -12.72 -2.78
C ALA A 210 12.72 -13.26 -1.55
N GLU A 211 12.12 -13.17 -0.36
CA GLU A 211 12.68 -13.73 0.87
C GLU A 211 12.87 -15.24 0.77
N VAL A 212 11.80 -15.96 0.40
CA VAL A 212 11.78 -17.40 0.26
C VAL A 212 12.82 -17.91 -0.75
N LEU A 213 13.05 -17.15 -1.82
CA LEU A 213 14.00 -17.48 -2.87
C LEU A 213 15.42 -16.97 -2.60
N ASN A 214 15.65 -16.25 -1.49
CA ASN A 214 16.88 -15.51 -1.23
C ASN A 214 17.28 -14.64 -2.44
N ALA A 215 16.33 -13.87 -2.95
CA ALA A 215 16.53 -13.00 -4.09
C ALA A 215 17.56 -11.89 -3.76
N LYS A 216 18.22 -11.39 -4.80
CA LYS A 216 19.15 -10.27 -4.69
C LYS A 216 18.41 -8.97 -4.35
N ASP A 217 17.25 -8.77 -4.96
CA ASP A 217 16.43 -7.57 -4.82
C ASP A 217 14.96 -7.80 -5.19
N VAL A 218 14.13 -6.83 -4.82
CA VAL A 218 12.73 -6.70 -5.25
C VAL A 218 12.59 -5.43 -6.08
N LEU A 219 12.04 -5.54 -7.29
CA LEU A 219 11.83 -4.43 -8.21
C LEU A 219 10.35 -4.06 -8.25
N ILE A 220 9.94 -2.98 -7.61
CA ILE A 220 8.56 -2.48 -7.60
C ILE A 220 8.40 -1.44 -8.71
N TRP A 221 7.66 -1.82 -9.73
CA TRP A 221 7.32 -0.97 -10.86
C TRP A 221 5.93 -0.38 -10.69
N THR A 222 5.84 0.95 -10.74
CA THR A 222 4.63 1.73 -10.55
C THR A 222 4.51 2.84 -11.60
N ASP A 223 3.64 3.82 -11.43
CA ASP A 223 3.48 4.96 -12.34
C ASP A 223 4.35 6.18 -12.00
N VAL A 224 5.13 6.10 -10.90
CA VAL A 224 6.04 7.17 -10.48
C VAL A 224 7.50 6.73 -10.56
N ALA A 225 8.39 7.67 -10.90
CA ALA A 225 9.83 7.41 -11.08
C ALA A 225 10.61 7.39 -9.74
N GLY A 226 10.06 6.73 -8.72
CA GLY A 226 10.68 6.63 -7.40
C GLY A 226 10.00 7.49 -6.35
N ILE A 227 10.71 7.71 -5.24
CA ILE A 227 10.26 8.48 -4.08
C ILE A 227 10.93 9.86 -4.12
N TYR A 228 10.17 10.91 -3.84
CA TYR A 228 10.63 12.30 -3.93
C TYR A 228 10.69 12.95 -2.55
N THR A 229 11.45 14.02 -2.43
CA THR A 229 11.56 14.83 -1.21
C THR A 229 10.22 15.41 -0.74
N THR A 230 9.27 15.54 -1.64
CA THR A 230 7.83 15.76 -1.39
C THR A 230 7.05 15.46 -2.68
N ASP A 231 5.71 15.60 -2.66
CA ASP A 231 4.87 15.42 -3.85
C ASP A 231 5.20 16.49 -4.92
N PRO A 232 5.68 16.11 -6.13
CA PRO A 232 5.98 17.06 -7.20
C PRO A 232 4.78 17.89 -7.67
N ARG A 233 3.55 17.44 -7.40
CA ARG A 233 2.32 18.21 -7.70
C ARG A 233 2.14 19.39 -6.75
N VAL A 234 2.71 19.32 -5.54
CA VAL A 234 2.71 20.41 -4.54
C VAL A 234 3.94 21.29 -4.71
N VAL A 235 5.11 20.68 -4.91
CA VAL A 235 6.40 21.37 -5.10
C VAL A 235 7.04 20.87 -6.40
N PRO A 236 6.95 21.63 -7.50
CA PRO A 236 7.52 21.21 -8.79
C PRO A 236 9.03 20.93 -8.77
N ASN A 237 9.77 21.57 -7.86
CA ASN A 237 11.21 21.38 -7.66
C ASN A 237 11.55 20.22 -6.72
N ALA A 238 10.59 19.39 -6.34
CA ALA A 238 10.84 18.20 -5.52
C ALA A 238 11.87 17.30 -6.22
N GLN A 239 12.89 16.88 -5.46
CA GLN A 239 13.98 16.05 -5.97
C GLN A 239 13.68 14.58 -5.71
N ARG A 240 14.04 13.71 -6.68
CA ARG A 240 13.99 12.28 -6.45
C ARG A 240 15.08 11.88 -5.45
N ILE A 241 14.73 10.97 -4.58
CA ILE A 241 15.64 10.37 -3.60
C ILE A 241 16.22 9.11 -4.24
N ASP A 242 17.51 9.07 -4.51
CA ASP A 242 18.15 7.92 -5.15
C ASP A 242 18.24 6.72 -4.20
N THR A 243 18.52 6.97 -2.91
CA THR A 243 18.60 5.92 -1.88
C THR A 243 17.99 6.41 -0.57
N MET A 244 17.27 5.52 0.12
CA MET A 244 16.72 5.78 1.45
C MET A 244 16.67 4.51 2.29
N SER A 245 16.52 4.67 3.61
CA SER A 245 16.39 3.54 4.52
C SER A 245 14.95 3.00 4.55
N PHE A 246 14.80 1.74 4.96
CA PHE A 246 13.48 1.16 5.24
C PHE A 246 12.72 1.97 6.29
N ALA A 247 13.41 2.51 7.30
CA ALA A 247 12.79 3.34 8.32
C ALA A 247 12.23 4.65 7.74
N GLU A 248 13.01 5.38 6.91
CA GLU A 248 12.55 6.58 6.22
C GLU A 248 11.37 6.28 5.28
N ALA A 249 11.43 5.18 4.52
CA ALA A 249 10.34 4.76 3.64
C ALA A 249 9.06 4.41 4.42
N ALA A 250 9.20 3.75 5.56
CA ALA A 250 8.08 3.43 6.44
C ALA A 250 7.41 4.69 7.01
N GLU A 251 8.20 5.68 7.45
CA GLU A 251 7.68 6.96 7.92
C GLU A 251 6.94 7.70 6.79
N MET A 252 7.53 7.81 5.61
CA MET A 252 6.88 8.46 4.47
C MET A 252 5.55 7.80 4.12
N ALA A 253 5.51 6.49 4.08
CA ALA A 253 4.30 5.75 3.76
C ALA A 253 3.21 5.89 4.83
N THR A 254 3.59 5.94 6.10
CA THR A 254 2.68 6.17 7.22
C THR A 254 2.03 7.56 7.12
N PHE A 255 2.79 8.57 6.69
CA PHE A 255 2.32 9.95 6.64
C PHE A 255 1.81 10.41 5.27
N GLY A 256 1.52 9.49 4.35
CA GLY A 256 0.76 9.79 3.13
C GLY A 256 1.45 9.64 1.80
N ALA A 257 2.74 9.29 1.77
CA ALA A 257 3.40 8.91 0.53
C ALA A 257 2.89 7.52 0.08
N LYS A 258 2.05 7.48 -0.94
CA LYS A 258 1.35 6.26 -1.39
C LYS A 258 2.23 5.28 -2.21
N VAL A 259 3.54 5.41 -2.17
CA VAL A 259 4.43 4.64 -3.05
C VAL A 259 4.68 3.23 -2.50
N LEU A 260 4.89 3.10 -1.19
CA LEU A 260 5.12 1.82 -0.51
C LEU A 260 4.34 1.79 0.81
N HIS A 261 3.84 0.62 1.20
CA HIS A 261 3.24 0.45 2.53
C HIS A 261 4.24 -0.24 3.47
N PRO A 262 4.47 0.26 4.71
CA PRO A 262 5.51 -0.29 5.60
C PRO A 262 5.38 -1.79 5.84
N ALA A 263 4.17 -2.25 6.11
CA ALA A 263 3.90 -3.67 6.38
C ALA A 263 4.19 -4.59 5.19
N THR A 264 4.15 -4.05 3.96
CA THR A 264 4.37 -4.87 2.75
C THR A 264 5.83 -5.16 2.49
N LEU A 265 6.72 -4.38 3.10
CA LEU A 265 8.17 -4.59 2.98
C LEU A 265 8.77 -5.47 4.09
N LEU A 266 7.97 -5.91 5.06
CA LEU A 266 8.46 -6.68 6.20
C LEU A 266 9.33 -7.89 5.81
N PRO A 267 8.97 -8.73 4.81
CA PRO A 267 9.83 -9.84 4.41
C PRO A 267 11.18 -9.37 3.86
N ALA A 268 11.20 -8.30 3.04
CA ALA A 268 12.43 -7.73 2.50
C ALA A 268 13.30 -7.12 3.61
N VAL A 269 12.68 -6.44 4.59
CA VAL A 269 13.38 -5.84 5.75
C VAL A 269 14.05 -6.92 6.60
N ARG A 270 13.33 -7.99 6.97
CA ARG A 270 13.84 -9.05 7.83
C ARG A 270 14.98 -9.84 7.16
N SER A 271 14.92 -10.00 5.84
CA SER A 271 15.95 -10.70 5.07
C SER A 271 17.01 -9.78 4.45
N ASN A 272 16.93 -8.47 4.75
CA ASN A 272 17.86 -7.46 4.23
C ASN A 272 17.96 -7.45 2.69
N ILE A 273 16.83 -7.61 2.01
CA ILE A 273 16.75 -7.59 0.56
C ILE A 273 16.45 -6.15 0.11
N PRO A 274 17.30 -5.52 -0.71
CA PRO A 274 17.03 -4.19 -1.26
C PRO A 274 15.75 -4.15 -2.09
N VAL A 275 15.03 -3.04 -2.00
CA VAL A 275 13.81 -2.81 -2.79
C VAL A 275 14.03 -1.60 -3.71
N TYR A 276 13.86 -1.80 -5.00
CA TYR A 276 13.85 -0.73 -5.98
C TYR A 276 12.43 -0.28 -6.28
N VAL A 277 12.23 1.02 -6.43
CA VAL A 277 10.96 1.62 -6.85
C VAL A 277 11.20 2.47 -8.07
N GLY A 278 10.53 2.16 -9.19
CA GLY A 278 10.71 2.88 -10.45
C GLY A 278 9.43 2.94 -11.29
N SER A 279 9.46 3.77 -12.32
CA SER A 279 8.34 3.93 -13.24
C SER A 279 8.35 2.86 -14.32
N SER A 280 7.25 2.11 -14.46
CA SER A 280 7.05 1.21 -15.59
C SER A 280 6.80 1.95 -16.91
N LYS A 281 6.44 3.24 -16.86
CA LYS A 281 6.22 4.09 -18.03
C LYS A 281 7.49 4.76 -18.54
N ALA A 282 8.48 4.95 -17.66
CA ALA A 282 9.76 5.62 -17.95
C ALA A 282 10.87 4.92 -17.15
N PRO A 283 11.22 3.66 -17.46
CA PRO A 283 12.22 2.90 -16.71
C PRO A 283 13.60 3.52 -16.75
N GLU A 284 13.91 4.25 -17.84
CA GLU A 284 15.17 5.01 -18.01
C GLU A 284 15.28 6.24 -17.11
N ALA A 285 14.18 6.73 -16.56
CA ALA A 285 14.20 7.86 -15.61
C ALA A 285 14.88 7.49 -14.28
N GLY A 286 15.15 6.21 -14.05
CA GLY A 286 15.69 5.69 -12.80
C GLY A 286 14.64 5.54 -11.72
N GLY A 287 15.07 5.41 -10.46
CA GLY A 287 14.18 5.17 -9.33
C GLY A 287 14.86 5.35 -7.98
N THR A 288 14.20 4.86 -6.95
CA THR A 288 14.68 4.92 -5.56
C THR A 288 15.04 3.52 -5.06
N TRP A 289 16.22 3.35 -4.51
CA TRP A 289 16.58 2.15 -3.75
C TRP A 289 16.25 2.32 -2.27
N VAL A 290 15.53 1.38 -1.72
CA VAL A 290 15.23 1.28 -0.29
C VAL A 290 16.09 0.15 0.28
N THR A 291 16.97 0.49 1.23
CA THR A 291 17.97 -0.43 1.79
C THR A 291 18.03 -0.28 3.32
N ARG A 292 18.80 -1.12 4.01
CA ARG A 292 18.95 -1.02 5.46
C ARG A 292 19.72 0.24 5.87
N ASP A 293 20.89 0.47 5.27
CA ASP A 293 21.84 1.52 5.67
C ASP A 293 22.34 2.32 4.45
N PRO A 294 21.49 3.18 3.88
CA PRO A 294 21.88 4.03 2.74
C PRO A 294 22.86 5.12 3.18
N GLN A 295 23.71 5.54 2.25
CA GLN A 295 24.55 6.72 2.41
C GLN A 295 24.29 7.70 1.26
N PRO A 296 24.23 9.01 1.52
CA PRO A 296 24.32 9.69 2.81
C PRO A 296 23.01 9.57 3.65
N ARG A 297 23.13 9.82 4.97
CA ARG A 297 21.98 9.94 5.89
C ARG A 297 21.75 11.41 6.25
N PRO A 298 21.04 12.19 5.43
CA PRO A 298 20.78 13.61 5.71
C PRO A 298 19.85 13.78 6.89
N THR A 299 19.99 14.91 7.62
CA THR A 299 19.08 15.27 8.71
C THR A 299 17.63 15.38 8.22
N PHE A 300 17.41 16.00 7.06
CA PHE A 300 16.09 16.08 6.43
C PHE A 300 16.07 15.25 5.15
N ARG A 301 15.12 14.33 5.06
CA ARG A 301 14.99 13.43 3.91
C ARG A 301 13.82 13.79 3.01
N ALA A 302 12.65 14.05 3.58
CA ALA A 302 11.43 14.31 2.84
C ALA A 302 10.37 15.02 3.68
N ILE A 303 9.34 15.55 3.00
CA ILE A 303 8.12 16.07 3.61
C ILE A 303 6.94 15.30 3.04
N ALA A 304 6.17 14.66 3.90
CA ALA A 304 4.91 14.01 3.55
C ALA A 304 3.72 14.88 3.96
N LEU A 305 2.65 14.83 3.17
CA LEU A 305 1.41 15.56 3.43
C LEU A 305 0.23 14.59 3.41
N ARG A 306 -0.50 14.54 4.52
CA ARG A 306 -1.73 13.75 4.65
C ARG A 306 -2.90 14.67 4.94
N ARG A 307 -3.83 14.75 3.99
CA ARG A 307 -4.99 15.65 4.04
C ARG A 307 -6.14 15.05 4.86
N ASP A 308 -7.17 15.85 5.07
CA ASP A 308 -8.44 15.45 5.68
C ASP A 308 -8.29 14.84 7.09
N GLN A 309 -7.45 15.48 7.91
CA GLN A 309 -7.27 15.06 9.29
C GLN A 309 -8.33 15.66 10.22
N THR A 310 -8.69 14.87 11.21
CA THR A 310 -9.57 15.29 12.30
C THR A 310 -8.78 15.30 13.60
N LEU A 311 -8.84 16.43 14.32
CA LEU A 311 -8.25 16.59 15.64
C LEU A 311 -9.35 16.48 16.68
N LEU A 312 -9.23 15.49 17.55
CA LEU A 312 -10.08 15.30 18.72
C LEU A 312 -9.33 15.79 19.95
N THR A 313 -9.85 16.84 20.60
CA THR A 313 -9.29 17.34 21.84
C THR A 313 -10.22 16.99 23.00
N LEU A 314 -9.69 16.28 23.99
CA LEU A 314 -10.37 15.85 25.20
C LEU A 314 -9.77 16.59 26.38
N SER A 315 -10.57 17.34 27.12
CA SER A 315 -10.10 18.16 28.24
C SER A 315 -10.88 17.87 29.52
N SER A 316 -10.17 17.65 30.61
CA SER A 316 -10.79 17.43 31.92
C SER A 316 -9.87 17.84 33.07
N LEU A 317 -10.36 18.65 33.98
CA LEU A 317 -9.61 18.96 35.20
C LEU A 317 -9.42 17.73 36.10
N SER A 318 -10.28 16.71 35.95
CA SER A 318 -10.15 15.44 36.66
C SER A 318 -8.99 14.57 36.16
N MET A 319 -8.32 14.95 35.07
CA MET A 319 -7.07 14.29 34.64
C MET A 319 -5.92 14.56 35.61
N LEU A 320 -5.93 15.72 36.26
CA LEU A 320 -4.87 16.12 37.18
C LEU A 320 -4.80 15.11 38.34
N HIS A 321 -3.65 14.46 38.48
CA HIS A 321 -3.42 13.38 39.45
C HIS A 321 -4.30 12.14 39.30
N ALA A 322 -5.09 12.00 38.20
CA ALA A 322 -5.93 10.84 37.97
C ALA A 322 -5.11 9.68 37.41
N GLN A 323 -5.34 8.49 37.93
CA GLN A 323 -4.82 7.25 37.36
C GLN A 323 -5.83 6.65 36.39
N GLY A 324 -5.37 6.22 35.21
CA GLY A 324 -6.18 5.48 34.25
C GLY A 324 -7.05 6.29 33.30
N PHE A 325 -7.01 7.63 33.30
CA PHE A 325 -7.81 8.44 32.36
C PHE A 325 -7.49 8.10 30.90
N LEU A 326 -6.21 8.03 30.52
CA LEU A 326 -5.79 7.61 29.17
C LEU A 326 -6.30 6.21 28.84
N ALA A 327 -6.22 5.26 29.76
CA ALA A 327 -6.70 3.90 29.56
C ALA A 327 -8.20 3.88 29.24
N ASN A 328 -9.03 4.66 29.95
CA ASN A 328 -10.45 4.77 29.67
C ASN A 328 -10.72 5.35 28.27
N VAL A 329 -10.05 6.43 27.90
CA VAL A 329 -10.19 7.05 26.58
C VAL A 329 -9.85 6.05 25.49
N PHE A 330 -8.70 5.37 25.57
CA PHE A 330 -8.30 4.40 24.55
C PHE A 330 -9.19 3.15 24.54
N THR A 331 -9.74 2.73 25.68
CA THR A 331 -10.73 1.65 25.75
C THR A 331 -12.00 2.02 25.00
N ILE A 332 -12.49 3.24 25.16
CA ILE A 332 -13.67 3.74 24.44
C ILE A 332 -13.35 3.78 22.93
N LEU A 333 -12.24 4.38 22.51
CA LEU A 333 -11.85 4.45 21.11
C LEU A 333 -11.72 3.04 20.49
N ALA A 334 -11.13 2.08 21.21
CA ALA A 334 -11.01 0.68 20.75
C ALA A 334 -12.38 -0.01 20.62
N LYS A 335 -13.32 0.24 21.53
CA LYS A 335 -14.71 -0.25 21.48
C LYS A 335 -15.38 0.18 20.15
N TYR A 336 -15.16 1.41 19.73
CA TYR A 336 -15.69 1.96 18.47
C TYR A 336 -14.77 1.70 17.27
N LYS A 337 -13.70 0.90 17.42
CA LYS A 337 -12.74 0.55 16.37
C LYS A 337 -12.05 1.75 15.73
N ILE A 338 -11.83 2.81 16.49
CA ILE A 338 -11.16 4.03 16.05
C ILE A 338 -9.65 3.85 16.20
N SER A 339 -8.93 4.04 15.10
CA SER A 339 -7.47 4.09 15.06
C SER A 339 -6.96 5.51 15.32
N VAL A 340 -5.92 5.64 16.12
CA VAL A 340 -5.28 6.92 16.46
C VAL A 340 -3.90 6.97 15.78
N ASP A 341 -3.59 8.10 15.11
CA ASP A 341 -2.29 8.29 14.45
C ASP A 341 -1.26 8.93 15.37
N THR A 342 -1.58 10.13 15.89
CA THR A 342 -0.69 10.89 16.76
C THR A 342 -1.43 11.32 18.02
N ILE A 343 -0.68 11.46 19.09
CA ILE A 343 -1.19 11.93 20.37
C ILE A 343 -0.24 12.96 21.00
N THR A 344 -0.81 14.01 21.54
CA THR A 344 -0.10 14.96 22.40
C THR A 344 -0.91 15.16 23.67
N THR A 345 -0.26 15.11 24.82
CA THR A 345 -0.91 15.23 26.11
C THR A 345 -0.36 16.40 26.92
N SER A 346 -1.22 17.01 27.72
CA SER A 346 -0.86 17.90 28.83
C SER A 346 -1.42 17.32 30.12
N GLU A 347 -1.29 18.07 31.23
CA GLU A 347 -1.84 17.63 32.52
C GLU A 347 -3.37 17.56 32.56
N VAL A 348 -4.05 18.32 31.69
CA VAL A 348 -5.52 18.46 31.71
C VAL A 348 -6.18 18.24 30.34
N SER A 349 -5.42 17.87 29.32
CA SER A 349 -5.95 17.66 27.98
C SER A 349 -5.16 16.64 27.17
N ILE A 350 -5.85 15.99 26.23
CA ILE A 350 -5.29 15.09 25.22
C ILE A 350 -5.75 15.58 23.86
N ALA A 351 -4.83 15.71 22.92
CA ALA A 351 -5.12 15.99 21.52
C ALA A 351 -4.72 14.77 20.67
N LEU A 352 -5.66 14.25 19.91
CA LEU A 352 -5.52 13.02 19.10
C LEU A 352 -5.82 13.32 17.64
N THR A 353 -5.00 12.83 16.70
CA THR A 353 -5.41 12.74 15.31
C THR A 353 -5.94 11.33 15.03
N LEU A 354 -7.05 11.27 14.29
CA LEU A 354 -7.75 10.02 14.02
C LEU A 354 -7.44 9.51 12.62
N ASP A 355 -7.07 8.23 12.53
CA ASP A 355 -6.82 7.55 11.26
C ASP A 355 -8.13 7.20 10.55
N LYS A 356 -8.50 8.03 9.58
CA LYS A 356 -9.66 7.82 8.72
C LYS A 356 -9.57 6.51 7.92
N THR A 357 -8.36 6.16 7.48
CA THR A 357 -8.13 4.98 6.65
C THR A 357 -8.17 3.70 7.46
N GLY A 358 -7.52 3.68 8.62
CA GLY A 358 -7.53 2.54 9.53
C GLY A 358 -8.93 2.29 10.10
N SER A 359 -9.66 3.36 10.45
CA SER A 359 -11.03 3.27 10.96
C SER A 359 -12.04 2.89 9.88
N ALA A 360 -11.93 3.44 8.67
CA ALA A 360 -12.84 3.14 7.55
C ALA A 360 -12.78 1.68 7.08
N SER A 361 -11.66 0.99 7.30
CA SER A 361 -11.54 -0.44 6.98
C SER A 361 -12.50 -1.32 7.79
N SER A 362 -13.04 -0.79 8.90
CA SER A 362 -14.06 -1.45 9.74
C SER A 362 -15.50 -1.04 9.42
N GLY A 363 -15.72 -0.17 8.40
CA GLY A 363 -17.05 0.31 8.01
C GLY A 363 -17.73 1.22 9.04
N VAL A 364 -16.96 1.82 9.97
CA VAL A 364 -17.47 2.63 11.08
C VAL A 364 -17.32 4.11 10.75
N GLU A 365 -18.31 4.93 11.10
CA GLU A 365 -18.21 6.37 11.08
C GLU A 365 -17.15 6.83 12.10
N LEU A 366 -16.24 7.70 11.65
CA LEU A 366 -15.07 8.11 12.44
C LEU A 366 -15.43 8.76 13.79
N LEU A 367 -16.53 9.51 13.81
CA LEU A 367 -17.03 10.23 14.98
C LEU A 367 -18.55 10.05 15.07
N SER A 368 -18.99 8.85 15.48
CA SER A 368 -20.41 8.62 15.70
C SER A 368 -20.93 9.43 16.89
N PRO A 369 -22.23 9.84 16.91
CA PRO A 369 -22.82 10.52 18.04
C PRO A 369 -22.65 9.76 19.36
N GLU A 370 -22.75 8.43 19.33
CA GLU A 370 -22.61 7.55 20.50
C GLU A 370 -21.19 7.58 21.07
N LEU A 371 -20.16 7.60 20.21
CA LEU A 371 -18.77 7.75 20.63
C LEU A 371 -18.56 9.09 21.33
N LEU A 372 -19.05 10.17 20.74
CA LEU A 372 -18.90 11.52 21.30
C LEU A 372 -19.65 11.65 22.64
N GLU A 373 -20.84 11.07 22.76
CA GLU A 373 -21.62 11.04 23.99
C GLU A 373 -20.89 10.26 25.10
N GLU A 374 -20.36 9.07 24.78
CA GLU A 374 -19.62 8.26 25.76
C GLU A 374 -18.36 8.95 26.26
N LEU A 375 -17.58 9.59 25.36
CA LEU A 375 -16.42 10.39 25.73
C LEU A 375 -16.80 11.61 26.58
N SER A 376 -17.96 12.24 26.30
CA SER A 376 -18.44 13.43 27.00
C SER A 376 -18.84 13.15 28.46
N GLN A 377 -19.04 11.88 28.82
CA GLN A 377 -19.26 11.48 30.22
C GLN A 377 -18.00 11.66 31.09
N TYR A 378 -16.82 11.65 30.49
CA TYR A 378 -15.53 11.70 31.20
C TYR A 378 -14.80 13.05 31.03
N CYS A 379 -15.07 13.78 29.94
CA CYS A 379 -14.32 14.98 29.58
C CYS A 379 -15.09 15.91 28.64
N THR A 380 -14.63 17.13 28.49
CA THR A 380 -15.09 18.02 27.41
C THR A 380 -14.47 17.58 26.10
N VAL A 381 -15.32 17.34 25.09
CA VAL A 381 -14.91 16.89 23.77
C VAL A 381 -14.97 18.04 22.78
N LYS A 382 -13.88 18.30 22.07
CA LYS A 382 -13.82 19.27 20.96
C LYS A 382 -13.31 18.57 19.73
N VAL A 383 -14.00 18.78 18.59
CA VAL A 383 -13.63 18.24 17.29
C VAL A 383 -13.27 19.39 16.35
N ASP A 384 -12.07 19.36 15.82
CA ASP A 384 -11.61 20.29 14.79
C ASP A 384 -11.36 19.50 13.48
N THR A 385 -11.99 19.92 12.40
CA THR A 385 -11.84 19.35 11.03
C THR A 385 -11.16 20.36 10.10
N GLY A 386 -10.97 19.99 8.83
CA GLY A 386 -10.31 20.86 7.85
C GLY A 386 -8.82 21.05 8.13
N LEU A 387 -8.19 20.01 8.67
CA LEU A 387 -6.78 19.98 9.01
C LEU A 387 -6.00 19.01 8.09
N SER A 388 -4.70 19.23 7.98
CA SER A 388 -3.77 18.35 7.28
C SER A 388 -2.53 18.14 8.11
N LEU A 389 -2.03 16.90 8.09
CA LEU A 389 -0.79 16.52 8.77
C LEU A 389 0.38 16.71 7.80
N VAL A 390 1.34 17.53 8.19
CA VAL A 390 2.63 17.69 7.51
C VAL A 390 3.67 16.97 8.36
N ALA A 391 4.30 15.94 7.80
CA ALA A 391 5.35 15.19 8.47
C ALA A 391 6.69 15.46 7.79
N LEU A 392 7.63 15.98 8.55
CA LEU A 392 9.02 16.11 8.15
C LEU A 392 9.75 14.82 8.53
N ILE A 393 10.29 14.13 7.54
CA ILE A 393 11.01 12.87 7.69
C ILE A 393 12.51 13.11 7.58
N GLY A 394 13.29 12.45 8.41
CA GLY A 394 14.75 12.56 8.40
C GLY A 394 15.43 11.56 9.31
N ASN A 395 16.68 11.84 9.65
CA ASN A 395 17.50 10.98 10.49
C ASN A 395 17.92 11.71 11.75
N ASP A 396 17.78 11.04 12.88
CA ASP A 396 18.22 11.52 14.20
C ASP A 396 17.73 12.93 14.54
N LEU A 397 16.52 13.29 14.10
CA LEU A 397 15.94 14.64 14.23
C LEU A 397 15.91 15.13 15.68
N HIS A 398 15.72 14.22 16.65
CA HIS A 398 15.68 14.54 18.08
C HIS A 398 17.06 14.85 18.68
N LEU A 399 18.15 14.42 18.02
CA LEU A 399 19.53 14.67 18.46
C LEU A 399 20.15 15.90 17.77
N ALA A 400 19.64 16.28 16.61
CA ALA A 400 20.20 17.37 15.81
C ALA A 400 19.87 18.74 16.42
N SER A 401 20.89 19.49 16.84
CA SER A 401 20.73 20.84 17.37
C SER A 401 20.21 21.81 16.32
N GLY A 402 19.32 22.73 16.71
CA GLY A 402 18.81 23.80 15.85
C GLY A 402 17.69 23.38 14.89
N VAL A 403 17.31 22.10 14.83
CA VAL A 403 16.22 21.59 13.98
C VAL A 403 14.92 22.34 14.26
N ALA A 404 14.48 22.38 15.51
CA ALA A 404 13.25 23.05 15.89
C ALA A 404 13.26 24.56 15.52
N LYS A 405 14.36 25.28 15.78
CA LYS A 405 14.49 26.69 15.39
C LYS A 405 14.30 26.86 13.88
N ARG A 406 14.99 26.09 13.06
CA ARG A 406 14.94 26.18 11.59
C ARG A 406 13.52 25.93 11.05
N ILE A 407 12.80 24.96 11.64
CA ILE A 407 11.42 24.65 11.27
C ILE A 407 10.51 25.81 11.65
N PHE A 408 10.56 26.28 12.92
CA PHE A 408 9.64 27.31 13.43
C PHE A 408 9.88 28.68 12.85
N ASP A 409 11.13 29.05 12.54
CA ASP A 409 11.43 30.28 11.78
C ASP A 409 10.75 30.27 10.41
N THR A 410 10.74 29.10 9.74
CA THR A 410 10.05 28.94 8.46
C THR A 410 8.53 29.03 8.56
N LEU A 411 7.98 28.64 9.71
CA LEU A 411 6.54 28.54 9.95
C LEU A 411 5.95 29.77 10.66
N GLU A 412 6.72 30.83 10.85
CA GLU A 412 6.29 32.03 11.61
C GLU A 412 4.94 32.61 11.14
N GLY A 413 4.64 32.52 9.84
CA GLY A 413 3.39 33.04 9.26
C GLY A 413 2.21 32.06 9.27
N TYR A 414 2.35 30.84 9.84
CA TYR A 414 1.35 29.79 9.74
C TYR A 414 0.81 29.38 11.12
N ASN A 415 -0.50 29.14 11.20
CA ASN A 415 -1.11 28.60 12.42
C ASN A 415 -0.93 27.08 12.48
N ILE A 416 -0.07 26.61 13.36
CA ILE A 416 0.15 25.19 13.64
C ILE A 416 -0.69 24.78 14.86
N ARG A 417 -1.60 23.83 14.66
CA ARG A 417 -2.59 23.41 15.66
C ARG A 417 -2.07 22.37 16.65
N MET A 418 -1.14 21.53 16.21
CA MET A 418 -0.54 20.49 17.03
C MET A 418 0.85 20.16 16.47
N ILE A 419 1.77 19.78 17.34
CA ILE A 419 3.11 19.33 16.99
C ILE A 419 3.41 18.07 17.79
N SER A 420 3.93 17.05 17.11
CA SER A 420 4.51 15.84 17.71
C SER A 420 5.99 15.81 17.37
N TYR A 421 6.84 15.94 18.36
CA TYR A 421 8.29 15.94 18.24
C TYR A 421 8.94 15.15 19.38
N GLY A 422 9.89 14.29 19.05
CA GLY A 422 10.64 13.49 20.02
C GLY A 422 10.06 12.08 20.28
N ALA A 423 8.87 11.76 19.77
CA ALA A 423 8.31 10.41 19.86
C ALA A 423 8.96 9.45 18.86
N SER A 424 9.37 9.94 17.69
CA SER A 424 10.15 9.21 16.70
C SER A 424 11.51 9.86 16.49
N THR A 425 12.52 9.05 16.19
CA THR A 425 13.84 9.53 15.77
C THR A 425 13.84 10.08 14.35
N ASN A 426 12.84 9.69 13.56
CA ASN A 426 12.80 9.88 12.12
C ASN A 426 11.72 10.86 11.62
N ASN A 427 10.85 11.37 12.50
CA ASN A 427 9.83 12.32 12.08
C ASN A 427 9.57 13.48 13.07
N ILE A 428 9.06 14.57 12.51
CA ILE A 428 8.40 15.66 13.23
C ILE A 428 7.07 15.89 12.52
N CYS A 429 5.96 15.74 13.23
CA CYS A 429 4.62 15.89 12.70
C CYS A 429 3.98 17.19 13.14
N MET A 430 3.33 17.89 12.22
CA MET A 430 2.67 19.17 12.47
C MET A 430 1.27 19.14 11.84
N LEU A 431 0.30 19.65 12.56
CA LEU A 431 -1.07 19.81 12.08
C LEU A 431 -1.32 21.26 11.67
N ALA A 432 -1.60 21.49 10.41
CA ALA A 432 -1.88 22.81 9.84
C ALA A 432 -3.31 22.86 9.27
N MET A 433 -3.83 24.07 9.05
CA MET A 433 -5.08 24.25 8.31
C MET A 433 -4.94 23.74 6.88
N SER A 434 -5.95 23.01 6.39
CA SER A 434 -5.88 22.36 5.08
C SER A 434 -5.72 23.32 3.91
N ASP A 435 -6.30 24.52 4.01
CA ASP A 435 -6.16 25.59 3.01
C ASP A 435 -4.74 26.21 2.95
N LYS A 436 -3.92 25.98 3.97
CA LYS A 436 -2.54 26.44 4.08
C LYS A 436 -1.51 25.32 3.99
N ALA A 437 -1.94 24.07 3.97
CA ALA A 437 -1.04 22.92 4.05
C ALA A 437 -0.01 22.87 2.91
N ASP A 438 -0.43 23.20 1.67
CA ASP A 438 0.48 23.25 0.52
C ASP A 438 1.51 24.37 0.64
N ASP A 439 1.12 25.53 1.17
CA ASP A 439 2.03 26.65 1.40
C ASP A 439 3.06 26.29 2.49
N VAL A 440 2.62 25.61 3.56
CA VAL A 440 3.52 25.07 4.60
C VAL A 440 4.55 24.11 4.00
N VAL A 441 4.10 23.17 3.16
CA VAL A 441 5.00 22.21 2.50
C VAL A 441 5.99 22.94 1.59
N ARG A 442 5.54 23.91 0.78
CA ARG A 442 6.42 24.69 -0.11
C ARG A 442 7.47 25.49 0.69
N SER A 443 7.05 26.14 1.76
CA SER A 443 7.94 26.94 2.61
C SER A 443 9.00 26.06 3.28
N LEU A 444 8.60 24.93 3.86
CA LEU A 444 9.51 23.98 4.47
C LEU A 444 10.45 23.37 3.42
N HIS A 445 9.94 22.97 2.25
CA HIS A 445 10.78 22.40 1.21
C HIS A 445 11.85 23.39 0.76
N LYS A 446 11.46 24.62 0.47
CA LYS A 446 12.40 25.69 0.10
C LYS A 446 13.48 25.93 1.15
N SER A 447 13.09 25.94 2.44
CA SER A 447 14.04 26.21 3.53
C SER A 447 14.98 25.04 3.83
N LEU A 448 14.52 23.80 3.65
CA LEU A 448 15.24 22.61 4.12
C LEU A 448 15.98 21.84 3.01
N PHE A 449 15.56 21.98 1.74
CA PHE A 449 16.07 21.19 0.61
C PHE A 449 16.65 22.03 -0.53
N GLU A 450 16.43 23.36 -0.56
CA GLU A 450 16.99 24.30 -1.52
C GLU A 450 18.00 25.26 -0.86
#